data_598063beedc990f471a2621e7be68b7a
#
_entry.id   598063beedc990f471a2621e7be68b7a
#
_cell.length_a   1.000
_cell.length_b   1.000
_cell.length_c   1.000
_cell.angle_alpha   90.00
_cell.angle_beta   90.00
_cell.angle_gamma   90.00
#
_symmetry.space_group_name_H-M   'P 1'
#
loop_
_entity.id
_entity.type
_entity.pdbx_description
1 polymer ?
#
loop_
_entity_poly.entity_id
_entity_poly.type
_entity_poly.pdbx_seq_one_letter_code
_entity_poly.pdbx_strand_id
1 'polypeptide(L)'
;MTHWAPAATVVGMSLSVGCPRCAAPVSETPAGWVCVEHAEIEPLWRPQEASYDAFADHLRRAGTVPSYLPWPLSPGWCVSDFAAVGSEPDRARATMTCTSGNSALDGPVDVIVVAEEAGTGLGSRIAGTVHDDPGADIGDGPPSVRVRIGRHVVPLWPVSTSAASAEWDRSVVAGEAHGRWLWLVLRPASAMLLLRDDWILRDASQSGPHLVELPFGGPAPAW
;
A
#
# COMPACT_ATOMS: atom_id res chain seq x y z
N MET A 1 52.17 3.53 -15.16
CA MET A 1 51.58 3.36 -13.82
C MET A 1 50.16 3.90 -13.88
N THR A 2 49.21 3.05 -14.22
CA THR A 2 47.78 3.38 -14.40
C THR A 2 47.10 3.20 -13.02
N HIS A 3 46.66 4.32 -12.46
CA HIS A 3 45.83 4.32 -11.25
C HIS A 3 44.45 3.77 -11.55
N TRP A 4 44.14 2.59 -11.07
CA TRP A 4 42.79 2.04 -10.98
C TRP A 4 42.07 2.76 -9.82
N ALA A 5 41.11 3.60 -10.14
CA ALA A 5 40.16 4.08 -9.15
C ALA A 5 39.13 2.97 -8.89
N PRO A 6 38.86 2.60 -7.63
CA PRO A 6 37.80 1.66 -7.35
C PRO A 6 36.46 2.30 -7.71
N ALA A 7 35.67 1.61 -8.52
CA ALA A 7 34.27 1.97 -8.76
C ALA A 7 33.54 1.99 -7.41
N ALA A 8 33.00 3.14 -7.05
CA ALA A 8 32.10 3.25 -5.91
C ALA A 8 30.90 2.32 -6.18
N THR A 9 30.83 1.23 -5.44
CA THR A 9 29.65 0.39 -5.41
C THR A 9 28.55 1.20 -4.71
N VAL A 10 27.70 1.84 -5.50
CA VAL A 10 26.42 2.35 -4.99
C VAL A 10 25.65 1.10 -4.57
N VAL A 11 25.53 0.89 -3.27
CA VAL A 11 24.58 -0.06 -2.70
C VAL A 11 23.21 0.52 -3.01
N GLY A 12 22.74 0.29 -4.22
CA GLY A 12 21.40 0.61 -4.63
C GLY A 12 20.46 -0.34 -3.89
N MET A 13 19.62 0.20 -3.03
CA MET A 13 18.51 -0.54 -2.48
C MET A 13 17.68 -1.05 -3.66
N SER A 14 17.67 -2.37 -3.85
CA SER A 14 16.99 -2.98 -4.99
C SER A 14 15.48 -2.93 -4.76
N LEU A 15 14.84 -1.90 -5.32
CA LEU A 15 13.39 -1.90 -5.47
C LEU A 15 13.06 -2.87 -6.61
N SER A 16 12.12 -3.75 -6.38
CA SER A 16 11.52 -4.54 -7.45
C SER A 16 10.49 -3.69 -8.19
N VAL A 17 10.49 -3.84 -9.51
CA VAL A 17 9.52 -3.16 -10.38
C VAL A 17 8.45 -4.16 -10.77
N GLY A 18 7.18 -3.72 -10.75
CA GLY A 18 6.04 -4.56 -11.08
C GLY A 18 4.91 -3.78 -11.76
N CYS A 19 3.87 -4.51 -12.14
CA CYS A 19 2.62 -3.94 -12.60
C CYS A 19 1.73 -3.62 -11.40
N PRO A 20 1.07 -2.46 -11.30
CA PRO A 20 0.14 -2.19 -10.20
C PRO A 20 -1.11 -3.06 -10.23
N ARG A 21 -1.47 -3.63 -11.39
CA ARG A 21 -2.73 -4.36 -11.61
C ARG A 21 -2.61 -5.88 -11.55
N CYS A 22 -1.40 -6.43 -11.75
CA CYS A 22 -1.19 -7.89 -11.76
C CYS A 22 0.25 -8.28 -11.40
N ALA A 23 0.50 -9.59 -11.29
CA ALA A 23 1.82 -10.14 -11.01
C ALA A 23 2.64 -10.46 -12.29
N ALA A 24 2.13 -10.11 -13.48
CA ALA A 24 2.82 -10.39 -14.73
C ALA A 24 4.12 -9.58 -14.86
N PRO A 25 5.11 -10.09 -15.61
CA PRO A 25 6.36 -9.39 -15.83
C PRO A 25 6.18 -8.04 -16.49
N VAL A 26 7.04 -7.10 -16.15
CA VAL A 26 7.12 -5.76 -16.73
C VAL A 26 8.49 -5.55 -17.36
N SER A 27 8.55 -4.70 -18.39
CA SER A 27 9.78 -4.31 -19.04
C SER A 27 9.81 -2.81 -19.30
N GLU A 28 11.00 -2.23 -19.22
CA GLU A 28 11.21 -0.84 -19.58
C GLU A 28 11.49 -0.74 -21.09
N THR A 29 10.84 0.23 -21.72
CA THR A 29 11.01 0.55 -23.16
C THR A 29 11.36 2.03 -23.31
N PRO A 30 11.81 2.48 -24.48
CA PRO A 30 12.04 3.91 -24.72
C PRO A 30 10.79 4.79 -24.56
N ALA A 31 9.59 4.18 -24.63
CA ALA A 31 8.31 4.86 -24.48
C ALA A 31 7.76 4.81 -23.04
N GLY A 32 8.39 4.04 -22.14
CA GLY A 32 7.94 3.86 -20.77
C GLY A 32 7.88 2.38 -20.36
N TRP A 33 7.13 2.10 -19.30
CA TRP A 33 6.99 0.75 -18.75
C TRP A 33 5.81 0.01 -19.37
N VAL A 34 6.02 -1.26 -19.69
CA VAL A 34 5.02 -2.11 -20.33
C VAL A 34 4.84 -3.42 -19.55
N CYS A 35 3.60 -3.74 -19.27
CA CYS A 35 3.18 -5.03 -18.72
C CYS A 35 2.66 -5.92 -19.86
N VAL A 36 2.95 -7.21 -19.83
CA VAL A 36 2.48 -8.14 -20.87
C VAL A 36 0.96 -8.29 -20.92
N GLU A 37 0.26 -8.02 -19.80
CA GLU A 37 -1.20 -8.12 -19.69
C GLU A 37 -1.92 -6.76 -19.84
N HIS A 38 -1.24 -5.64 -19.45
CA HIS A 38 -1.88 -4.34 -19.36
C HIS A 38 -1.30 -3.28 -20.30
N ALA A 39 -0.38 -3.69 -21.20
CA ALA A 39 0.34 -2.79 -22.09
C ALA A 39 1.07 -1.67 -21.31
N GLU A 40 0.92 -0.41 -21.69
CA GLU A 40 1.55 0.73 -21.03
C GLU A 40 1.02 0.90 -19.60
N ILE A 41 1.93 1.03 -18.65
CA ILE A 41 1.62 1.15 -17.22
C ILE A 41 2.50 2.19 -16.54
N GLU A 42 2.00 2.73 -15.43
CA GLU A 42 2.84 3.34 -14.40
C GLU A 42 3.45 2.23 -13.53
N PRO A 43 4.79 2.19 -13.36
CA PRO A 43 5.43 1.10 -12.64
C PRO A 43 5.15 1.14 -11.15
N LEU A 44 4.95 -0.05 -10.57
CA LEU A 44 4.92 -0.27 -9.14
C LEU A 44 6.35 -0.47 -8.63
N TRP A 45 6.73 0.28 -7.63
CA TRP A 45 8.02 0.18 -6.93
C TRP A 45 7.80 -0.39 -5.53
N ARG A 46 8.39 -1.54 -5.25
CA ARG A 46 8.27 -2.25 -3.97
C ARG A 46 9.66 -2.66 -3.48
N PRO A 47 10.03 -2.47 -2.20
CA PRO A 47 11.29 -2.94 -1.67
C PRO A 47 11.30 -4.47 -1.56
N GLN A 48 12.49 -5.08 -1.60
CA GLN A 48 12.64 -6.50 -1.32
C GLN A 48 12.52 -6.79 0.19
N GLU A 49 12.92 -5.83 1.01
CA GLU A 49 12.87 -5.91 2.47
C GLU A 49 12.43 -4.55 3.04
N ALA A 50 11.49 -4.59 3.97
CA ALA A 50 11.03 -3.40 4.66
C ALA A 50 12.11 -2.91 5.63
N SER A 51 12.61 -1.70 5.40
CA SER A 51 13.62 -1.05 6.23
C SER A 51 13.37 0.46 6.30
N TYR A 52 13.99 1.12 7.27
CA TYR A 52 13.90 2.57 7.39
C TYR A 52 14.36 3.31 6.13
N ASP A 53 15.51 2.91 5.58
CA ASP A 53 16.07 3.55 4.39
C ASP A 53 15.18 3.36 3.16
N ALA A 54 14.66 2.13 2.99
CA ALA A 54 13.72 1.82 1.92
C ALA A 54 12.41 2.62 2.07
N PHE A 55 11.95 2.82 3.31
CA PHE A 55 10.75 3.60 3.57
C PHE A 55 10.97 5.10 3.33
N ALA A 56 12.15 5.61 3.67
CA ALA A 56 12.51 6.99 3.32
C ALA A 56 12.54 7.21 1.80
N ASP A 57 13.03 6.23 1.03
CA ASP A 57 12.99 6.26 -0.43
C ASP A 57 11.57 6.18 -0.97
N HIS A 58 10.73 5.33 -0.37
CA HIS A 58 9.31 5.25 -0.68
C HIS A 58 8.62 6.60 -0.48
N LEU A 59 8.82 7.27 0.66
CA LEU A 59 8.20 8.57 0.93
C LEU A 59 8.65 9.65 -0.06
N ARG A 60 9.91 9.61 -0.50
CA ARG A 60 10.37 10.52 -1.56
C ARG A 60 9.66 10.26 -2.89
N ARG A 61 9.44 8.99 -3.26
CA ARG A 61 8.68 8.62 -4.46
C ARG A 61 7.21 8.96 -4.35
N ALA A 62 6.63 8.79 -3.17
CA ALA A 62 5.22 9.08 -2.91
C ALA A 62 4.88 10.56 -3.17
N GLY A 63 5.83 11.47 -2.91
CA GLY A 63 5.63 12.89 -3.12
C GLY A 63 4.44 13.44 -2.34
N THR A 64 3.39 13.84 -3.04
CA THR A 64 2.17 14.38 -2.43
C THR A 64 1.10 13.31 -2.15
N VAL A 65 1.29 12.07 -2.59
CA VAL A 65 0.35 10.98 -2.28
C VAL A 65 0.64 10.47 -0.87
N PRO A 66 -0.35 10.50 0.04
CA PRO A 66 -0.13 10.15 1.43
C PRO A 66 0.18 8.66 1.59
N SER A 67 1.10 8.32 2.47
CA SER A 67 1.41 6.95 2.90
C SER A 67 0.82 6.73 4.28
N TYR A 68 -0.41 6.22 4.31
CA TYR A 68 -1.17 6.09 5.55
C TYR A 68 -0.77 4.86 6.35
N LEU A 69 -0.56 5.03 7.65
CA LEU A 69 -0.35 3.97 8.62
C LEU A 69 -1.42 4.04 9.72
N PRO A 70 -1.90 2.90 10.25
CA PRO A 70 -2.64 2.87 11.52
C PRO A 70 -1.81 3.53 12.62
N TRP A 71 -2.41 4.40 13.42
CA TRP A 71 -1.68 5.17 14.42
C TRP A 71 -2.41 5.28 15.76
N PRO A 72 -1.70 5.08 16.90
CA PRO A 72 -0.35 4.50 16.98
C PRO A 72 -0.33 3.03 16.55
N LEU A 73 0.84 2.52 16.16
CA LEU A 73 0.98 1.08 15.96
C LEU A 73 0.80 0.35 17.28
N SER A 74 0.08 -0.76 17.25
CA SER A 74 -0.06 -1.63 18.42
C SER A 74 1.30 -2.23 18.81
N PRO A 75 1.54 -2.50 20.10
CA PRO A 75 2.76 -3.15 20.55
C PRO A 75 3.04 -4.46 19.80
N GLY A 76 4.27 -4.61 19.30
CA GLY A 76 4.68 -5.78 18.53
C GLY A 76 4.28 -5.76 17.05
N TRP A 77 3.61 -4.71 16.57
CA TRP A 77 3.35 -4.49 15.16
C TRP A 77 4.50 -3.77 14.47
N CYS A 78 4.73 -4.06 13.22
CA CYS A 78 5.76 -3.41 12.41
C CYS A 78 5.25 -3.06 11.00
N VAL A 79 5.94 -2.17 10.33
CA VAL A 79 5.76 -1.92 8.90
C VAL A 79 6.48 -3.05 8.16
N SER A 80 5.71 -3.93 7.52
CA SER A 80 6.21 -5.14 6.87
C SER A 80 6.37 -4.99 5.37
N ASP A 81 5.67 -4.02 4.76
CA ASP A 81 5.72 -3.79 3.32
C ASP A 81 5.23 -2.38 2.96
N PHE A 82 5.64 -1.90 1.81
CA PHE A 82 5.15 -0.65 1.22
C PHE A 82 5.47 -0.59 -0.27
N ALA A 83 4.70 0.19 -1.01
CA ALA A 83 4.93 0.38 -2.44
C ALA A 83 4.42 1.74 -2.90
N ALA A 84 4.95 2.22 -4.02
CA ALA A 84 4.47 3.40 -4.71
C ALA A 84 4.31 3.10 -6.21
N VAL A 85 3.31 3.69 -6.84
CA VAL A 85 3.08 3.59 -8.29
C VAL A 85 3.36 4.95 -8.92
N GLY A 86 4.25 4.97 -9.90
CA GLY A 86 4.58 6.20 -10.63
C GLY A 86 5.87 6.06 -11.43
N SER A 87 5.93 6.69 -12.59
CA SER A 87 7.10 6.69 -13.48
C SER A 87 8.16 7.70 -13.03
N GLU A 88 7.73 8.83 -12.47
CA GLU A 88 8.62 9.91 -12.06
C GLU A 88 8.74 9.97 -10.53
N PRO A 89 9.92 10.33 -10.01
CA PRO A 89 10.06 10.71 -8.61
C PRO A 89 9.09 11.83 -8.24
N ASP A 90 8.57 11.82 -7.02
CA ASP A 90 7.65 12.80 -6.43
C ASP A 90 6.27 12.91 -7.10
N ARG A 91 5.94 12.05 -8.07
CA ARG A 91 4.68 12.04 -8.82
C ARG A 91 4.01 10.69 -8.81
N ALA A 92 3.92 10.09 -7.63
CA ALA A 92 3.17 8.86 -7.49
C ALA A 92 1.67 9.09 -7.75
N ARG A 93 1.01 8.05 -8.27
CA ARG A 93 -0.45 7.97 -8.41
C ARG A 93 -1.09 7.13 -7.32
N ALA A 94 -0.28 6.26 -6.70
CA ALA A 94 -0.73 5.46 -5.56
C ALA A 94 0.41 5.18 -4.61
N THR A 95 0.04 4.95 -3.36
CA THR A 95 0.91 4.40 -2.31
C THR A 95 0.21 3.24 -1.63
N MET A 96 0.99 2.32 -1.13
CA MET A 96 0.55 1.23 -0.27
C MET A 96 1.48 1.14 0.93
N THR A 97 0.91 0.85 2.08
CA THR A 97 1.64 0.46 3.28
C THR A 97 1.00 -0.78 3.87
N CYS A 98 1.80 -1.68 4.41
CA CYS A 98 1.34 -2.81 5.20
C CYS A 98 1.92 -2.75 6.60
N THR A 99 1.07 -2.98 7.58
CA THR A 99 1.49 -3.21 8.97
C THR A 99 1.07 -4.61 9.37
N SER A 100 2.02 -5.37 9.94
CA SER A 100 1.79 -6.73 10.36
C SER A 100 2.05 -6.90 11.86
N GLY A 101 1.27 -7.76 12.49
CA GLY A 101 1.40 -8.05 13.90
C GLY A 101 0.53 -9.22 14.31
N ASN A 102 0.42 -9.47 15.62
CA ASN A 102 -0.43 -10.51 16.16
C ASN A 102 -1.64 -9.90 16.88
N SER A 103 -2.82 -10.38 16.53
CA SER A 103 -4.06 -10.18 17.27
C SER A 103 -4.24 -11.34 18.25
N ALA A 104 -4.81 -11.08 19.43
CA ALA A 104 -5.12 -12.11 20.39
C ALA A 104 -6.23 -13.07 19.90
N LEU A 105 -7.06 -12.62 18.97
CA LEU A 105 -8.19 -13.39 18.43
C LEU A 105 -7.83 -14.11 17.13
N ASP A 106 -7.04 -13.47 16.26
CA ASP A 106 -6.84 -13.92 14.87
C ASP A 106 -5.45 -14.51 14.63
N GLY A 107 -4.51 -14.36 15.60
CA GLY A 107 -3.10 -14.69 15.37
C GLY A 107 -2.44 -13.64 14.47
N PRO A 108 -1.62 -14.04 13.47
CA PRO A 108 -1.00 -13.12 12.54
C PRO A 108 -2.03 -12.33 11.73
N VAL A 109 -1.85 -11.02 11.68
CA VAL A 109 -2.74 -10.09 10.96
C VAL A 109 -1.90 -9.15 10.12
N ASP A 110 -2.37 -8.91 8.88
CA ASP A 110 -1.88 -7.86 8.01
C ASP A 110 -2.98 -6.81 7.81
N VAL A 111 -2.59 -5.56 7.93
CA VAL A 111 -3.44 -4.41 7.59
C VAL A 111 -2.76 -3.62 6.49
N ILE A 112 -3.37 -3.64 5.31
CA ILE A 112 -2.85 -2.97 4.13
C ILE A 112 -3.72 -1.75 3.86
N VAL A 113 -3.07 -0.60 3.73
CA VAL A 113 -3.73 0.68 3.40
C VAL A 113 -3.22 1.14 2.05
N VAL A 114 -4.14 1.41 1.13
CA VAL A 114 -3.82 1.97 -0.19
C VAL A 114 -4.49 3.33 -0.34
N ALA A 115 -3.74 4.30 -0.80
CA ALA A 115 -4.26 5.59 -1.28
C ALA A 115 -3.92 5.72 -2.76
N GLU A 116 -4.93 5.83 -3.63
CA GLU A 116 -4.69 5.85 -5.07
C GLU A 116 -5.61 6.78 -5.84
N GLU A 117 -5.12 7.26 -6.97
CA GLU A 117 -5.93 7.93 -7.98
C GLU A 117 -6.79 6.89 -8.71
N ALA A 118 -8.01 7.28 -9.07
CA ALA A 118 -8.91 6.41 -9.82
C ALA A 118 -8.24 5.82 -11.08
N GLY A 119 -8.52 4.54 -11.34
CA GLY A 119 -7.99 3.80 -12.47
C GLY A 119 -6.52 3.34 -12.33
N THR A 120 -5.89 3.50 -11.16
CA THR A 120 -4.52 2.98 -10.93
C THR A 120 -4.51 1.46 -10.80
N GLY A 121 -5.45 0.89 -10.03
CA GLY A 121 -5.68 -0.54 -9.89
C GLY A 121 -4.81 -1.24 -8.86
N LEU A 122 -4.04 -0.52 -8.05
CA LEU A 122 -3.24 -1.13 -6.98
C LEU A 122 -4.13 -1.67 -5.86
N GLY A 123 -5.12 -0.89 -5.44
CA GLY A 123 -6.08 -1.30 -4.41
C GLY A 123 -6.86 -2.52 -4.84
N SER A 124 -7.34 -2.55 -6.07
CA SER A 124 -8.04 -3.67 -6.69
C SER A 124 -7.20 -4.95 -6.71
N ARG A 125 -5.93 -4.86 -7.12
CA ARG A 125 -5.00 -6.00 -7.11
C ARG A 125 -4.84 -6.58 -5.70
N ILE A 126 -4.61 -5.74 -4.71
CA ILE A 126 -4.40 -6.15 -3.32
C ILE A 126 -5.69 -6.71 -2.71
N ALA A 127 -6.82 -6.08 -3.03
CA ALA A 127 -8.15 -6.51 -2.60
C ALA A 127 -8.61 -7.81 -3.28
N GLY A 128 -8.11 -8.12 -4.48
CA GLY A 128 -8.57 -9.23 -5.29
C GLY A 128 -9.94 -8.96 -5.91
N THR A 129 -10.19 -7.73 -6.36
CA THR A 129 -11.42 -7.33 -7.08
C THR A 129 -11.25 -7.44 -8.58
N VAL A 130 -12.35 -7.44 -9.32
CA VAL A 130 -12.33 -7.50 -10.79
C VAL A 130 -12.13 -6.14 -11.44
N HIS A 131 -12.59 -5.08 -10.77
CA HIS A 131 -12.57 -3.72 -11.29
C HIS A 131 -11.44 -2.92 -10.67
N ASP A 132 -10.83 -2.02 -11.44
CA ASP A 132 -9.71 -1.18 -11.00
C ASP A 132 -10.07 -0.23 -9.83
N ASP A 133 -11.32 0.16 -9.72
CA ASP A 133 -11.84 1.03 -8.66
C ASP A 133 -12.84 0.27 -7.77
N PRO A 134 -13.15 0.77 -6.55
CA PRO A 134 -14.00 0.07 -5.57
C PRO A 134 -15.41 -0.26 -6.04
N GLY A 135 -15.90 0.41 -7.09
CA GLY A 135 -17.22 0.20 -7.65
C GLY A 135 -18.21 1.30 -7.33
N ALA A 136 -19.36 1.23 -8.00
CA ALA A 136 -20.41 2.26 -7.94
C ALA A 136 -21.17 2.25 -6.59
N ASP A 137 -21.09 1.15 -5.85
CA ASP A 137 -21.83 0.99 -4.59
C ASP A 137 -21.18 1.72 -3.40
N ILE A 138 -20.00 2.32 -3.62
CA ILE A 138 -19.34 3.14 -2.60
C ILE A 138 -20.13 4.42 -2.38
N GLY A 139 -20.56 4.63 -1.14
CA GLY A 139 -21.43 5.75 -0.77
C GLY A 139 -22.88 5.38 -0.63
N ASP A 140 -23.30 4.21 -1.10
CA ASP A 140 -24.67 3.75 -0.95
C ASP A 140 -24.90 3.14 0.44
N GLY A 141 -25.94 3.62 1.10
CA GLY A 141 -26.30 3.16 2.44
C GLY A 141 -25.31 3.58 3.55
N PRO A 142 -25.45 3.00 4.75
CA PRO A 142 -24.56 3.32 5.86
C PRO A 142 -23.20 2.70 5.67
N PRO A 143 -22.09 3.42 6.00
CA PRO A 143 -20.76 2.85 5.96
C PRO A 143 -20.58 1.75 7.03
N SER A 144 -19.77 0.75 6.72
CA SER A 144 -19.45 -0.33 7.68
C SER A 144 -18.56 0.13 8.83
N VAL A 145 -17.66 1.07 8.53
CA VAL A 145 -16.70 1.60 9.49
C VAL A 145 -16.34 3.04 9.12
N ARG A 146 -15.83 3.78 10.08
CA ARG A 146 -15.26 5.11 9.88
C ARG A 146 -13.85 5.14 10.42
N VAL A 147 -12.92 5.71 9.65
CA VAL A 147 -11.56 5.98 10.09
C VAL A 147 -11.31 7.48 10.15
N ARG A 148 -10.34 7.88 10.95
CA ARG A 148 -9.98 9.30 11.09
C ARG A 148 -8.64 9.57 10.42
N ILE A 149 -8.61 10.59 9.57
CA ILE A 149 -7.39 11.13 8.97
C ILE A 149 -7.29 12.60 9.38
N GLY A 150 -6.38 12.90 10.30
CA GLY A 150 -6.29 14.23 10.89
C GLY A 150 -7.60 14.63 11.59
N ARG A 151 -8.29 15.64 11.04
CA ARG A 151 -9.60 16.11 11.58
C ARG A 151 -10.79 15.52 10.80
N HIS A 152 -10.54 14.79 9.75
CA HIS A 152 -11.59 14.27 8.87
C HIS A 152 -11.97 12.85 9.26
N VAL A 153 -13.26 12.59 9.27
CA VAL A 153 -13.81 11.25 9.41
C VAL A 153 -14.14 10.74 8.00
N VAL A 154 -13.49 9.66 7.63
CA VAL A 154 -13.65 9.02 6.31
C VAL A 154 -14.53 7.79 6.48
N PRO A 155 -15.73 7.79 5.88
CA PRO A 155 -16.59 6.61 5.87
C PRO A 155 -16.06 5.59 4.87
N LEU A 156 -16.17 4.29 5.22
CA LEU A 156 -15.72 3.18 4.40
C LEU A 156 -16.85 2.16 4.25
N TRP A 157 -17.03 1.68 3.03
CA TRP A 157 -18.01 0.68 2.65
C TRP A 157 -17.35 -0.64 2.30
N PRO A 158 -18.02 -1.79 2.52
CA PRO A 158 -17.49 -3.08 2.15
C PRO A 158 -17.37 -3.18 0.63
N VAL A 159 -16.26 -3.77 0.18
CA VAL A 159 -16.03 -4.07 -1.23
C VAL A 159 -16.09 -5.58 -1.42
N SER A 160 -16.90 -6.01 -2.40
CA SER A 160 -16.99 -7.42 -2.76
C SER A 160 -15.69 -7.88 -3.42
N THR A 161 -15.03 -8.86 -2.82
CA THR A 161 -13.90 -9.54 -3.43
C THR A 161 -14.38 -10.54 -4.46
N SER A 162 -13.67 -10.67 -5.58
CA SER A 162 -14.06 -11.62 -6.63
C SER A 162 -13.96 -13.07 -6.12
N ALA A 163 -14.99 -13.85 -6.40
CA ALA A 163 -15.00 -15.29 -6.17
C ALA A 163 -14.06 -16.06 -7.12
N ALA A 164 -13.35 -15.40 -8.03
CA ALA A 164 -12.45 -16.04 -9.00
C ALA A 164 -11.21 -16.67 -8.33
N SER A 165 -10.76 -16.13 -7.21
CA SER A 165 -9.86 -16.81 -6.30
C SER A 165 -10.70 -17.28 -5.10
N ALA A 166 -10.75 -18.56 -4.82
CA ALA A 166 -11.47 -19.14 -3.67
C ALA A 166 -10.90 -18.68 -2.30
N GLU A 167 -10.23 -17.55 -2.26
CA GLU A 167 -9.54 -17.00 -1.10
C GLU A 167 -10.43 -16.01 -0.38
N TRP A 168 -11.31 -16.52 0.45
CA TRP A 168 -12.04 -15.75 1.47
C TRP A 168 -11.13 -15.37 2.65
N ASP A 169 -9.87 -15.05 2.36
CA ASP A 169 -8.83 -14.83 3.36
C ASP A 169 -8.76 -13.38 3.84
N ARG A 170 -9.57 -12.49 3.26
CA ARG A 170 -9.49 -11.05 3.51
C ARG A 170 -10.83 -10.37 3.63
N SER A 171 -10.87 -9.28 4.37
CA SER A 171 -11.95 -8.29 4.35
C SER A 171 -11.45 -7.00 3.72
N VAL A 172 -12.29 -6.39 2.89
CA VAL A 172 -11.97 -5.16 2.17
C VAL A 172 -13.03 -4.11 2.42
N VAL A 173 -12.60 -2.92 2.76
CA VAL A 173 -13.44 -1.72 2.79
C VAL A 173 -12.76 -0.60 2.02
N ALA A 174 -13.56 0.25 1.37
CA ALA A 174 -13.04 1.40 0.65
C ALA A 174 -13.94 2.63 0.81
N GLY A 175 -13.37 3.78 0.54
CA GLY A 175 -14.03 5.08 0.53
C GLY A 175 -13.14 6.12 -0.14
N GLU A 176 -13.52 7.37 -0.03
CA GLU A 176 -12.76 8.49 -0.59
C GLU A 176 -12.11 9.32 0.51
N ALA A 177 -10.84 9.64 0.35
CA ALA A 177 -10.09 10.53 1.20
C ALA A 177 -9.25 11.51 0.36
N HIS A 178 -9.51 12.81 0.49
CA HIS A 178 -8.77 13.87 -0.19
C HIS A 178 -8.69 13.71 -1.73
N GLY A 179 -9.81 13.30 -2.35
CA GLY A 179 -9.91 13.12 -3.80
C GLY A 179 -9.23 11.85 -4.33
N ARG A 180 -8.94 10.89 -3.47
CA ARG A 180 -8.35 9.59 -3.81
C ARG A 180 -9.14 8.46 -3.21
N TRP A 181 -9.11 7.31 -3.83
CA TRP A 181 -9.60 6.08 -3.23
C TRP A 181 -8.72 5.69 -2.05
N LEU A 182 -9.35 5.38 -0.94
CA LEU A 182 -8.75 4.83 0.26
C LEU A 182 -9.27 3.40 0.42
N TRP A 183 -8.36 2.42 0.35
CA TRP A 183 -8.67 1.02 0.58
C TRP A 183 -8.02 0.55 1.87
N LEU A 184 -8.76 -0.24 2.63
CA LEU A 184 -8.23 -1.02 3.74
C LEU A 184 -8.50 -2.50 3.45
N VAL A 185 -7.42 -3.28 3.40
CA VAL A 185 -7.47 -4.73 3.23
C VAL A 185 -6.90 -5.37 4.49
N LEU A 186 -7.69 -6.22 5.13
CA LEU A 186 -7.33 -6.91 6.35
C LEU A 186 -7.25 -8.41 6.10
N ARG A 187 -6.19 -9.02 6.60
CA ARG A 187 -5.96 -10.46 6.57
C ARG A 187 -5.65 -10.98 7.98
N PRO A 188 -6.26 -12.06 8.42
CA PRO A 188 -7.40 -12.78 7.80
C PRO A 188 -8.69 -11.92 7.78
N ALA A 189 -9.74 -12.41 7.14
CA ALA A 189 -11.01 -11.67 7.03
C ALA A 189 -11.62 -11.31 8.39
N SER A 190 -11.45 -12.15 9.41
CA SER A 190 -11.88 -11.91 10.80
C SER A 190 -11.21 -10.68 11.42
N ALA A 191 -10.04 -10.28 10.95
CA ALA A 191 -9.34 -9.08 11.42
C ALA A 191 -10.13 -7.78 11.17
N MET A 192 -11.21 -7.84 10.37
CA MET A 192 -12.18 -6.73 10.25
C MET A 192 -12.71 -6.26 11.61
N LEU A 193 -12.76 -7.13 12.60
CA LEU A 193 -13.17 -6.80 13.97
C LEU A 193 -12.19 -5.87 14.70
N LEU A 194 -10.97 -5.72 14.19
CA LEU A 194 -10.00 -4.74 14.70
C LEU A 194 -10.36 -3.32 14.28
N LEU A 195 -11.07 -3.16 13.15
CA LEU A 195 -11.52 -1.84 12.69
C LEU A 195 -12.65 -1.34 13.59
N ARG A 196 -12.37 -0.23 14.27
CA ARG A 196 -13.33 0.48 15.10
C ARG A 196 -13.48 1.90 14.58
N ASP A 197 -14.57 2.56 14.94
CA ASP A 197 -14.86 3.94 14.52
C ASP A 197 -13.86 4.99 15.03
N ASP A 198 -12.92 4.61 15.87
CA ASP A 198 -11.87 5.47 16.40
C ASP A 198 -10.48 5.23 15.76
N TRP A 199 -10.37 4.36 14.78
CA TRP A 199 -9.11 4.12 14.10
C TRP A 199 -8.59 5.39 13.43
N ILE A 200 -7.33 5.69 13.73
CA ILE A 200 -6.62 6.83 13.16
C ILE A 200 -5.66 6.31 12.10
N LEU A 201 -5.74 6.90 10.92
CA LEU A 201 -4.72 6.79 9.89
C LEU A 201 -3.90 8.06 9.87
N ARG A 202 -2.60 7.91 9.95
CA ARG A 202 -1.65 9.01 9.88
C ARG A 202 -0.79 8.91 8.63
N ASP A 203 -0.66 10.00 7.93
CA ASP A 203 0.28 10.09 6.82
C ASP A 203 1.71 10.09 7.36
N ALA A 204 2.48 9.08 7.00
CA ALA A 204 3.85 8.90 7.45
C ALA A 204 4.77 10.03 6.97
N SER A 205 4.50 10.65 5.82
CA SER A 205 5.27 11.79 5.31
C SER A 205 5.25 13.00 6.26
N GLN A 206 4.20 13.11 7.09
CA GLN A 206 4.01 14.18 8.06
C GLN A 206 4.49 13.81 9.48
N SER A 207 5.06 12.63 9.66
CA SER A 207 5.43 12.13 11.00
C SER A 207 6.74 12.71 11.54
N GLY A 208 7.57 13.32 10.68
CA GLY A 208 8.83 13.94 11.10
C GLY A 208 9.73 12.97 11.89
N PRO A 209 10.26 13.37 13.07
CA PRO A 209 11.16 12.52 13.85
C PRO A 209 10.57 11.17 14.28
N HIS A 210 9.24 11.05 14.40
CA HIS A 210 8.60 9.78 14.78
C HIS A 210 8.76 8.67 13.74
N LEU A 211 9.17 8.98 12.51
CA LEU A 211 9.51 7.95 11.52
C LEU A 211 10.65 7.04 11.99
N VAL A 212 11.61 7.58 12.76
CA VAL A 212 12.77 6.82 13.27
C VAL A 212 12.35 5.78 14.30
N GLU A 213 11.18 5.98 14.94
CA GLU A 213 10.64 5.08 15.96
C GLU A 213 9.78 3.96 15.37
N LEU A 214 9.49 4.00 14.06
CA LEU A 214 8.69 2.96 13.42
C LEU A 214 9.47 1.65 13.37
N PRO A 215 8.93 0.55 13.89
CA PRO A 215 9.51 -0.77 13.72
C PRO A 215 9.28 -1.26 12.29
N PHE A 216 10.33 -1.71 11.64
CA PHE A 216 10.30 -2.33 10.31
C PHE A 216 10.67 -3.80 10.40
N GLY A 217 10.10 -4.62 9.51
CA GLY A 217 10.43 -6.05 9.38
C GLY A 217 9.20 -6.95 9.28
N GLY A 218 9.45 -8.24 9.45
CA GLY A 218 8.43 -9.26 9.22
C GLY A 218 8.33 -9.69 7.75
N PRO A 219 7.59 -10.78 7.46
CA PRO A 219 7.36 -11.21 6.10
C PRO A 219 6.47 -10.21 5.36
N ALA A 220 6.86 -9.84 4.15
CA ALA A 220 5.97 -9.07 3.28
C ALA A 220 4.77 -9.92 2.90
N PRO A 221 3.53 -9.38 2.93
CA PRO A 221 2.35 -10.13 2.54
C PRO A 221 2.40 -10.48 1.05
N ALA A 222 1.89 -11.66 0.71
CA ALA A 222 1.68 -12.04 -0.69
C ALA A 222 0.42 -11.33 -1.22
N TRP A 223 0.55 -10.64 -2.35
CA TRP A 223 -0.54 -9.99 -3.07
C TRP A 223 -0.19 -9.72 -4.54
#